data_74ff5fe9d42a6afb8c2a93fd7f78366f
#
_entry.id   74ff5fe9d42a6afb8c2a93fd7f78366f
#
_cell.length_a   1.000
_cell.length_b   1.000
_cell.length_c   1.000
_cell.angle_alpha   90.00
_cell.angle_beta   90.00
_cell.angle_gamma   90.00
#
_symmetry.space_group_name_H-M   'P 1'
#
loop_
_entity.id
_entity.type
_entity.pdbx_description
1 polymer ?
#
loop_
_entity_poly.entity_id
_entity_poly.type
_entity_poly.pdbx_seq_one_letter_code
_entity_poly.pdbx_strand_id
1 'polypeptide(L)'
;MRLIITFAAACTVLAGCDAAPADTVASDAKPVATTPMTAKRAILASFDCGRARGQAQELVCGDVGLAAMDREVARLSGLAMEPAAQADWEQQRDSCDKDDELRHCVMAAAMLKIHRLRQGSEAARPGQQLSVGPVTYSCQGIAGPILVTFVTGRSGAAALEWGEQVIAIDRAVAASGAKYEGRWNGQAFSFWAKGKEATLTLPGKGDLQCRERTG
;
A
#
# COMPACT_ATOMS: atom_id res chain seq x y z
N MET A 1 37.25 9.66 -41.89
CA MET A 1 38.65 9.33 -41.53
C MET A 1 38.58 8.14 -40.58
N ARG A 2 38.97 6.95 -41.08
CA ARG A 2 38.93 5.64 -40.41
C ARG A 2 40.19 5.51 -39.53
N LEU A 3 40.04 5.01 -38.32
CA LEU A 3 41.17 4.44 -37.63
C LEU A 3 40.70 3.10 -36.99
N ILE A 4 41.20 2.03 -37.60
CA ILE A 4 41.11 0.65 -37.13
C ILE A 4 42.40 0.40 -36.37
N ILE A 5 42.32 -0.09 -35.13
CA ILE A 5 43.45 -0.64 -34.39
C ILE A 5 43.11 -2.07 -34.00
N THR A 6 43.71 -3.01 -34.74
CA THR A 6 43.84 -4.42 -34.47
C THR A 6 45.04 -4.66 -33.52
N PHE A 7 44.87 -5.43 -32.45
CA PHE A 7 45.98 -6.06 -31.76
C PHE A 7 45.75 -7.56 -31.65
N ALA A 8 46.80 -8.25 -32.11
CA ALA A 8 46.86 -9.69 -32.28
C ALA A 8 47.42 -10.40 -31.04
N ALA A 9 47.11 -11.65 -30.98
CA ALA A 9 47.41 -12.75 -30.10
C ALA A 9 48.88 -12.90 -29.61
N ALA A 10 49.04 -13.53 -28.45
CA ALA A 10 50.14 -14.44 -28.16
C ALA A 10 49.66 -15.50 -27.15
N CYS A 11 49.60 -16.74 -27.64
CA CYS A 11 49.55 -17.97 -26.84
C CYS A 11 50.91 -18.26 -26.22
N THR A 12 50.94 -18.68 -24.94
CA THR A 12 52.06 -19.49 -24.40
C THR A 12 51.48 -20.63 -23.58
N VAL A 13 51.72 -21.83 -24.11
CA VAL A 13 51.46 -23.14 -23.48
C VAL A 13 52.65 -23.45 -22.61
N LEU A 14 52.44 -23.86 -21.35
CA LEU A 14 53.39 -24.63 -20.57
C LEU A 14 52.65 -25.74 -19.84
N ALA A 15 52.95 -26.95 -20.22
CA ALA A 15 52.53 -28.18 -19.60
C ALA A 15 53.39 -28.45 -18.34
N GLY A 16 52.73 -28.93 -17.29
CA GLY A 16 53.37 -29.47 -16.10
C GLY A 16 52.40 -30.46 -15.46
N CYS A 17 52.64 -31.77 -15.75
CA CYS A 17 52.00 -32.88 -15.04
C CYS A 17 52.78 -33.10 -13.73
N ASP A 18 52.08 -33.16 -12.62
CA ASP A 18 52.47 -33.95 -11.46
C ASP A 18 51.24 -34.56 -10.81
N ALA A 19 51.23 -35.89 -10.82
CA ALA A 19 50.21 -36.71 -10.20
C ALA A 19 50.64 -37.02 -8.76
N ALA A 20 49.84 -36.71 -7.78
CA ALA A 20 49.94 -37.22 -6.42
C ALA A 20 48.62 -37.95 -6.02
N PRO A 21 48.70 -39.00 -5.20
CA PRO A 21 47.64 -39.99 -5.06
C PRO A 21 46.46 -39.50 -4.24
N ALA A 22 45.27 -39.98 -4.63
CA ALA A 22 43.99 -39.76 -3.99
C ALA A 22 43.93 -40.51 -2.65
N ASP A 23 43.88 -39.75 -1.55
CA ASP A 23 43.36 -40.25 -0.28
C ASP A 23 41.85 -40.09 -0.30
N THR A 24 41.13 -41.19 -0.44
CA THR A 24 39.68 -41.32 -0.29
C THR A 24 39.31 -41.21 1.18
N VAL A 25 39.01 -40.01 1.63
CA VAL A 25 38.27 -39.80 2.87
C VAL A 25 36.79 -39.86 2.53
N ALA A 26 36.15 -40.96 2.84
CA ALA A 26 34.68 -41.11 2.83
C ALA A 26 34.11 -40.16 3.86
N SER A 27 33.57 -39.03 3.41
CA SER A 27 32.79 -38.12 4.25
C SER A 27 31.32 -38.58 4.21
N ASP A 28 30.90 -39.24 5.27
CA ASP A 28 29.50 -39.50 5.56
C ASP A 28 28.74 -38.17 5.76
N ALA A 29 28.44 -37.49 4.68
CA ALA A 29 27.55 -36.36 4.68
C ALA A 29 26.10 -36.87 4.71
N LYS A 30 25.56 -36.97 5.94
CA LYS A 30 24.15 -37.17 6.18
C LYS A 30 23.37 -36.10 5.40
N PRO A 31 22.40 -36.45 4.55
CA PRO A 31 21.63 -35.45 3.83
C PRO A 31 20.88 -34.55 4.82
N VAL A 32 21.28 -33.28 4.89
CA VAL A 32 20.48 -32.25 5.58
C VAL A 32 19.20 -32.09 4.76
N ALA A 33 18.11 -32.56 5.32
CA ALA A 33 16.78 -32.36 4.77
C ALA A 33 16.51 -30.84 4.72
N THR A 34 16.68 -30.26 3.55
CA THR A 34 16.25 -28.89 3.26
C THR A 34 14.72 -28.90 3.20
N THR A 35 14.10 -28.67 4.34
CA THR A 35 12.67 -28.39 4.40
C THR A 35 12.43 -27.09 3.62
N PRO A 36 11.59 -27.09 2.56
CA PRO A 36 11.23 -25.84 1.91
C PRO A 36 10.31 -25.05 2.86
N MET A 37 10.89 -24.14 3.61
CA MET A 37 10.13 -23.16 4.39
C MET A 37 9.53 -22.11 3.44
N THR A 38 8.54 -22.50 2.66
CA THR A 38 7.56 -21.55 2.15
C THR A 38 6.50 -21.35 3.25
N ALA A 39 6.90 -20.74 4.35
CA ALA A 39 5.94 -20.24 5.32
C ALA A 39 5.13 -19.15 4.61
N LYS A 40 3.95 -19.50 4.12
CA LYS A 40 2.94 -18.55 3.66
C LYS A 40 2.76 -17.57 4.81
N ARG A 41 3.27 -16.35 4.63
CA ARG A 41 3.20 -15.32 5.67
C ARG A 41 1.75 -15.16 6.05
N ALA A 42 1.40 -15.50 7.28
CA ALA A 42 0.02 -15.42 7.74
C ALA A 42 -0.46 -13.96 7.59
N ILE A 43 -1.57 -13.78 6.90
CA ILE A 43 -2.25 -12.48 6.82
C ILE A 43 -2.89 -12.27 8.19
N LEU A 44 -2.49 -11.20 8.87
CA LEU A 44 -2.98 -10.86 10.19
C LEU A 44 -3.98 -9.70 10.06
N ALA A 45 -5.24 -9.95 10.36
CA ALA A 45 -6.25 -8.92 10.62
C ALA A 45 -6.21 -8.49 12.11
N SER A 46 -7.02 -7.52 12.51
CA SER A 46 -7.18 -7.11 13.90
C SER A 46 -8.07 -8.07 14.72
N PHE A 47 -8.72 -9.00 14.03
CA PHE A 47 -9.61 -10.02 14.57
C PHE A 47 -9.16 -11.44 14.20
N ASP A 48 -9.75 -12.43 14.87
CA ASP A 48 -9.46 -13.85 14.62
C ASP A 48 -10.09 -14.33 13.30
N CYS A 49 -9.27 -14.54 12.28
CA CYS A 49 -9.69 -15.03 10.98
C CYS A 49 -10.28 -16.46 11.02
N GLY A 50 -9.97 -17.24 12.04
CA GLY A 50 -10.61 -18.56 12.25
C GLY A 50 -12.09 -18.45 12.66
N ARG A 51 -12.54 -17.25 13.00
CA ARG A 51 -13.92 -16.94 13.37
C ARG A 51 -14.60 -15.97 12.40
N ALA A 52 -13.99 -15.73 11.25
CA ALA A 52 -14.57 -14.85 10.24
C ALA A 52 -15.98 -15.32 9.84
N ARG A 53 -16.90 -14.37 9.72
CA ARG A 53 -18.28 -14.58 9.31
C ARG A 53 -18.64 -13.54 8.27
N GLY A 54 -19.13 -14.01 7.12
CA GLY A 54 -19.45 -13.14 5.98
C GLY A 54 -18.28 -12.86 5.06
N GLN A 55 -18.60 -12.42 3.86
CA GLN A 55 -17.65 -12.27 2.76
C GLN A 55 -16.62 -11.15 3.03
N ALA A 56 -17.04 -10.06 3.67
CA ALA A 56 -16.16 -8.94 3.97
C ALA A 56 -15.05 -9.33 4.96
N GLN A 57 -15.36 -10.10 6.01
CA GLN A 57 -14.37 -10.58 6.96
C GLN A 57 -13.42 -11.58 6.31
N GLU A 58 -13.95 -12.53 5.54
CA GLU A 58 -13.14 -13.51 4.79
C GLU A 58 -12.20 -12.81 3.81
N LEU A 59 -12.70 -11.79 3.12
CA LEU A 59 -11.89 -10.97 2.21
C LEU A 59 -10.76 -10.25 2.95
N VAL A 60 -11.02 -9.62 4.09
CA VAL A 60 -9.97 -9.00 4.92
C VAL A 60 -8.92 -10.02 5.34
N CYS A 61 -9.33 -11.24 5.68
CA CYS A 61 -8.41 -12.32 6.03
C CYS A 61 -7.60 -12.86 4.85
N GLY A 62 -8.07 -12.67 3.61
CA GLY A 62 -7.42 -13.10 2.37
C GLY A 62 -6.58 -12.03 1.66
N ASP A 63 -6.84 -10.74 1.94
CA ASP A 63 -6.19 -9.60 1.29
C ASP A 63 -5.23 -8.88 2.25
N VAL A 64 -3.93 -8.91 1.93
CA VAL A 64 -2.86 -8.29 2.76
C VAL A 64 -3.08 -6.80 2.98
N GLY A 65 -3.60 -6.10 1.96
CA GLY A 65 -3.85 -4.66 2.02
C GLY A 65 -5.02 -4.33 2.94
N LEU A 66 -6.13 -5.03 2.79
CA LEU A 66 -7.31 -4.83 3.64
C LEU A 66 -7.03 -5.22 5.09
N ALA A 67 -6.32 -6.33 5.33
CA ALA A 67 -5.89 -6.70 6.68
C ALA A 67 -4.96 -5.66 7.32
N ALA A 68 -4.11 -5.01 6.53
CA ALA A 68 -3.28 -3.93 7.01
C ALA A 68 -4.10 -2.68 7.37
N MET A 69 -5.10 -2.32 6.56
CA MET A 69 -6.02 -1.21 6.83
C MET A 69 -6.87 -1.49 8.09
N ASP A 70 -7.37 -2.71 8.23
CA ASP A 70 -8.14 -3.15 9.40
C ASP A 70 -7.32 -2.98 10.70
N ARG A 71 -6.05 -3.42 10.71
CA ARG A 71 -5.15 -3.19 11.85
C ARG A 71 -4.88 -1.70 12.09
N GLU A 72 -4.79 -0.91 11.03
CA GLU A 72 -4.58 0.54 11.16
C GLU A 72 -5.79 1.22 11.79
N VAL A 73 -7.02 0.83 11.42
CA VAL A 73 -8.23 1.30 12.10
C VAL A 73 -8.20 0.96 13.58
N ALA A 74 -7.89 -0.31 13.93
CA ALA A 74 -7.81 -0.74 15.33
C ALA A 74 -6.74 0.05 16.12
N ARG A 75 -5.57 0.26 15.52
CA ARG A 75 -4.48 1.05 16.12
C ARG A 75 -4.89 2.50 16.37
N LEU A 76 -5.49 3.15 15.36
CA LEU A 76 -5.92 4.56 15.45
C LEU A 76 -7.08 4.73 16.45
N SER A 77 -8.04 3.80 16.47
CA SER A 77 -9.15 3.80 17.44
C SER A 77 -8.62 3.72 18.88
N GLY A 78 -7.59 2.89 19.11
CA GLY A 78 -6.93 2.80 20.41
C GLY A 78 -6.21 4.09 20.81
N LEU A 79 -5.53 4.75 19.88
CA LEU A 79 -4.84 6.03 20.13
C LEU A 79 -5.83 7.18 20.36
N ALA A 80 -6.94 7.19 19.64
CA ALA A 80 -8.00 8.19 19.81
C ALA A 80 -8.81 7.98 21.09
N MET A 81 -8.64 6.83 21.77
CA MET A 81 -9.46 6.40 22.92
C MET A 81 -10.96 6.39 22.58
N GLU A 82 -11.29 5.98 21.37
CA GLU A 82 -12.66 5.89 20.84
C GLU A 82 -13.08 4.43 20.63
N PRO A 83 -13.51 3.68 21.68
CA PRO A 83 -13.92 2.28 21.53
C PRO A 83 -15.06 2.09 20.51
N ALA A 84 -15.99 3.05 20.45
CA ALA A 84 -17.07 3.05 19.48
C ALA A 84 -16.56 3.08 18.03
N ALA A 85 -15.40 3.68 17.78
CA ALA A 85 -14.84 3.77 16.44
C ALA A 85 -14.49 2.40 15.84
N GLN A 86 -14.07 1.45 16.68
CA GLN A 86 -13.78 0.08 16.23
C GLN A 86 -15.10 -0.66 15.91
N ALA A 87 -16.11 -0.55 16.77
CA ALA A 87 -17.41 -1.16 16.51
C ALA A 87 -18.09 -0.60 15.25
N ASP A 88 -18.03 0.72 15.03
CA ASP A 88 -18.53 1.35 13.82
C ASP A 88 -17.82 0.85 12.56
N TRP A 89 -16.51 0.64 12.63
CA TRP A 89 -15.73 0.06 11.53
C TRP A 89 -16.21 -1.35 11.21
N GLU A 90 -16.34 -2.20 12.23
CA GLU A 90 -16.78 -3.57 12.08
C GLU A 90 -18.17 -3.62 11.41
N GLN A 91 -19.09 -2.79 11.85
CA GLN A 91 -20.43 -2.68 11.26
C GLN A 91 -20.37 -2.20 9.80
N GLN A 92 -19.57 -1.19 9.49
CA GLN A 92 -19.44 -0.66 8.12
C GLN A 92 -18.79 -1.70 7.20
N ARG A 93 -17.73 -2.39 7.65
CA ARG A 93 -17.10 -3.48 6.90
C ARG A 93 -18.12 -4.59 6.59
N ASP A 94 -18.85 -5.04 7.61
CA ASP A 94 -19.78 -6.17 7.46
C ASP A 94 -21.02 -5.80 6.62
N SER A 95 -21.36 -4.52 6.53
CA SER A 95 -22.42 -4.05 5.61
C SER A 95 -22.05 -4.23 4.15
N CYS A 96 -20.78 -4.34 3.82
CA CYS A 96 -20.28 -4.59 2.45
C CYS A 96 -20.59 -6.00 1.92
N ASP A 97 -21.00 -6.95 2.75
CA ASP A 97 -21.31 -8.34 2.32
C ASP A 97 -22.32 -8.43 1.16
N LYS A 98 -23.09 -7.37 0.93
CA LYS A 98 -24.12 -7.29 -0.11
C LYS A 98 -23.72 -6.40 -1.29
N ASP A 99 -22.48 -5.91 -1.30
CA ASP A 99 -21.99 -5.01 -2.33
C ASP A 99 -21.36 -5.80 -3.48
N ASP A 100 -21.72 -5.47 -4.72
CA ASP A 100 -21.20 -6.11 -5.93
C ASP A 100 -19.69 -5.82 -6.11
N GLU A 101 -19.22 -4.66 -5.60
CA GLU A 101 -17.80 -4.28 -5.57
C GLU A 101 -17.22 -4.46 -4.15
N LEU A 102 -17.41 -5.64 -3.56
CA LEU A 102 -17.08 -5.96 -2.17
C LEU A 102 -15.71 -5.43 -1.73
N ARG A 103 -14.66 -5.66 -2.52
CA ARG A 103 -13.30 -5.21 -2.17
C ARG A 103 -13.21 -3.69 -2.08
N HIS A 104 -13.82 -2.98 -3.02
CA HIS A 104 -13.85 -1.52 -3.04
C HIS A 104 -14.66 -0.98 -1.85
N CYS A 105 -15.81 -1.56 -1.56
CA CYS A 105 -16.63 -1.19 -0.40
C CYS A 105 -15.84 -1.31 0.91
N VAL A 106 -15.20 -2.44 1.17
CA VAL A 106 -14.39 -2.66 2.38
C VAL A 106 -13.20 -1.71 2.45
N MET A 107 -12.49 -1.50 1.34
CA MET A 107 -11.39 -0.54 1.25
C MET A 107 -11.86 0.89 1.54
N ALA A 108 -12.94 1.31 0.92
CA ALA A 108 -13.50 2.64 1.10
C ALA A 108 -13.95 2.88 2.55
N ALA A 109 -14.66 1.93 3.15
CA ALA A 109 -15.08 2.01 4.55
C ALA A 109 -13.87 2.17 5.49
N ALA A 110 -12.80 1.36 5.30
CA ALA A 110 -11.56 1.45 6.06
C ALA A 110 -10.89 2.81 5.90
N MET A 111 -10.75 3.29 4.66
CA MET A 111 -10.09 4.56 4.34
C MET A 111 -10.82 5.75 4.95
N LEU A 112 -12.15 5.80 4.83
CA LEU A 112 -12.97 6.87 5.42
C LEU A 112 -12.87 6.85 6.96
N LYS A 113 -12.79 5.67 7.58
CA LYS A 113 -12.59 5.56 9.03
C LYS A 113 -11.22 6.04 9.45
N ILE A 114 -10.15 5.60 8.77
CA ILE A 114 -8.78 6.06 9.00
C ILE A 114 -8.70 7.58 8.87
N HIS A 115 -9.30 8.15 7.83
CA HIS A 115 -9.30 9.59 7.58
C HIS A 115 -9.94 10.37 8.74
N ARG A 116 -11.13 9.98 9.20
CA ARG A 116 -11.81 10.61 10.34
C ARG A 116 -11.01 10.51 11.64
N LEU A 117 -10.45 9.34 11.94
CA LEU A 117 -9.66 9.14 13.15
C LEU A 117 -8.41 10.03 13.16
N ARG A 118 -7.76 10.18 12.00
CA ARG A 118 -6.59 11.07 11.88
C ARG A 118 -6.95 12.55 11.95
N GLN A 119 -8.13 12.95 11.51
CA GLN A 119 -8.63 14.32 11.68
C GLN A 119 -9.00 14.62 13.13
N GLY A 120 -9.75 13.71 13.75
CA GLY A 120 -10.35 13.91 15.08
C GLY A 120 -9.36 13.85 16.25
N SER A 121 -8.20 13.18 16.08
CA SER A 121 -7.27 12.94 17.17
C SER A 121 -5.85 13.43 16.86
N GLU A 122 -5.33 14.33 17.69
CA GLU A 122 -3.92 14.73 17.61
C GLU A 122 -2.97 13.56 17.89
N ALA A 123 -3.33 12.66 18.80
CA ALA A 123 -2.55 11.46 19.09
C ALA A 123 -2.47 10.50 17.89
N ALA A 124 -3.46 10.50 17.01
CA ALA A 124 -3.49 9.68 15.80
C ALA A 124 -2.66 10.27 14.63
N ARG A 125 -2.29 11.56 14.68
CA ARG A 125 -1.55 12.26 13.61
C ARG A 125 -0.06 11.93 13.56
N PRO A 126 0.69 11.83 14.67
CA PRO A 126 2.12 11.59 14.62
C PRO A 126 2.45 10.17 14.14
N GLY A 127 3.59 10.07 13.46
CA GLY A 127 4.18 8.80 13.03
C GLY A 127 3.81 8.41 11.60
N GLN A 128 4.86 8.14 10.82
CA GLN A 128 4.75 7.51 9.51
C GLN A 128 4.66 6.00 9.73
N GLN A 129 3.45 5.49 9.87
CA GLN A 129 3.21 4.05 9.86
C GLN A 129 2.53 3.68 8.53
N LEU A 130 1.44 2.93 8.57
CA LEU A 130 0.73 2.57 7.36
C LEU A 130 0.00 3.76 6.75
N SER A 131 -0.59 4.65 7.58
CA SER A 131 -1.30 5.83 7.11
C SER A 131 -0.57 7.14 7.42
N VAL A 132 -0.73 8.13 6.53
CA VAL A 132 -0.13 9.48 6.62
C VAL A 132 -1.21 10.51 6.32
N GLY A 133 -1.18 11.63 7.01
CA GLY A 133 -2.11 12.75 6.81
C GLY A 133 -3.03 12.98 8.01
N PRO A 134 -4.09 13.80 7.86
CA PRO A 134 -4.41 14.47 6.61
C PRO A 134 -3.35 15.50 6.21
N VAL A 135 -2.97 15.46 4.92
CA VAL A 135 -2.13 16.46 4.28
C VAL A 135 -3.04 17.47 3.60
N THR A 136 -2.76 18.75 3.79
CA THR A 136 -3.57 19.83 3.22
C THR A 136 -3.02 20.26 1.86
N TYR A 137 -3.86 20.25 0.84
CA TYR A 137 -3.56 20.77 -0.49
C TYR A 137 -4.43 21.98 -0.83
N SER A 138 -3.86 22.90 -1.60
CA SER A 138 -4.59 23.98 -2.29
C SER A 138 -4.58 23.68 -3.78
N CYS A 139 -5.74 23.55 -4.40
CA CYS A 139 -5.89 23.24 -5.81
C CYS A 139 -6.53 24.41 -6.58
N GLN A 140 -6.02 24.67 -7.78
CA GLN A 140 -6.61 25.69 -8.66
C GLN A 140 -8.04 25.30 -9.02
N GLY A 141 -8.98 26.26 -8.93
CA GLY A 141 -10.38 26.03 -9.28
C GLY A 141 -11.21 25.28 -8.22
N ILE A 142 -10.64 25.03 -7.03
CA ILE A 142 -11.36 24.50 -5.86
C ILE A 142 -11.35 25.55 -4.76
N ALA A 143 -12.52 25.87 -4.24
CA ALA A 143 -12.65 26.73 -3.08
C ALA A 143 -12.30 25.93 -1.81
N GLY A 144 -11.41 26.48 -0.98
CA GLY A 144 -10.97 25.85 0.26
C GLY A 144 -9.89 24.78 0.11
N PRO A 145 -9.48 24.18 1.22
CA PRO A 145 -8.47 23.15 1.26
C PRO A 145 -9.03 21.79 0.81
N ILE A 146 -8.13 20.95 0.30
CA ILE A 146 -8.37 19.52 0.14
C ILE A 146 -7.53 18.79 1.18
N LEU A 147 -8.16 17.98 1.99
CA LEU A 147 -7.51 17.14 3.00
C LEU A 147 -7.33 15.74 2.44
N VAL A 148 -6.11 15.24 2.42
CA VAL A 148 -5.79 13.93 1.85
C VAL A 148 -5.12 13.05 2.89
N THR A 149 -5.71 11.91 3.18
CA THR A 149 -5.08 10.85 3.99
C THR A 149 -4.68 9.71 3.07
N PHE A 150 -3.43 9.27 3.19
CA PHE A 150 -2.87 8.20 2.41
C PHE A 150 -2.67 6.95 3.26
N VAL A 151 -3.01 5.79 2.72
CA VAL A 151 -2.50 4.51 3.16
C VAL A 151 -1.42 4.08 2.17
N THR A 152 -0.21 3.82 2.69
CA THR A 152 0.97 3.53 1.88
C THR A 152 1.06 2.04 1.52
N GLY A 153 1.97 1.70 0.59
CA GLY A 153 2.18 0.31 0.15
C GLY A 153 1.51 0.00 -1.18
N ARG A 154 1.68 -1.25 -1.64
CA ARG A 154 1.16 -1.68 -2.97
C ARG A 154 -0.35 -1.71 -3.05
N SER A 155 -1.00 -2.12 -1.97
CA SER A 155 -2.46 -2.14 -1.82
C SER A 155 -2.94 -0.90 -1.05
N GLY A 156 -2.27 0.25 -1.28
CA GLY A 156 -2.61 1.50 -0.64
C GLY A 156 -3.88 2.12 -1.22
N ALA A 157 -4.35 3.16 -0.55
CA ALA A 157 -5.49 3.95 -0.99
C ALA A 157 -5.35 5.39 -0.49
N ALA A 158 -6.20 6.29 -0.98
CA ALA A 158 -6.29 7.65 -0.48
C ALA A 158 -7.74 8.03 -0.20
N ALA A 159 -7.96 8.74 0.91
CA ALA A 159 -9.20 9.46 1.16
C ALA A 159 -8.96 10.93 0.88
N LEU A 160 -9.86 11.54 0.11
CA LEU A 160 -9.83 12.96 -0.23
C LEU A 160 -11.10 13.62 0.30
N GLU A 161 -10.95 14.76 0.96
CA GLU A 161 -12.04 15.56 1.49
C GLU A 161 -11.93 17.00 1.01
N TRP A 162 -13.04 17.54 0.47
CA TRP A 162 -13.20 18.96 0.11
C TRP A 162 -14.65 19.37 0.22
N GLY A 163 -14.92 20.52 0.84
CA GLY A 163 -16.28 20.94 1.14
C GLY A 163 -17.00 19.88 1.98
N GLU A 164 -18.12 19.39 1.50
CA GLU A 164 -18.92 18.33 2.14
C GLU A 164 -18.65 16.93 1.54
N GLN A 165 -17.73 16.82 0.58
CA GLN A 165 -17.44 15.57 -0.11
C GLN A 165 -16.25 14.86 0.50
N VAL A 166 -16.39 13.57 0.72
CA VAL A 166 -15.30 12.66 1.07
C VAL A 166 -15.37 11.44 0.16
N ILE A 167 -14.26 11.11 -0.48
CA ILE A 167 -14.16 9.93 -1.34
C ILE A 167 -12.95 9.08 -0.93
N ALA A 168 -12.98 7.80 -1.30
CA ALA A 168 -11.82 6.91 -1.18
C ALA A 168 -11.52 6.27 -2.54
N ILE A 169 -10.23 6.26 -2.92
CA ILE A 169 -9.75 5.74 -4.20
C ILE A 169 -8.50 4.88 -4.01
N ASP A 170 -8.36 3.86 -4.85
CA ASP A 170 -7.28 2.87 -4.78
C ASP A 170 -5.95 3.41 -5.31
N ARG A 171 -4.85 2.84 -4.84
CA ARG A 171 -3.53 3.08 -5.40
C ARG A 171 -3.42 2.57 -6.83
N ALA A 172 -3.01 3.42 -7.75
CA ALA A 172 -2.76 3.08 -9.14
C ALA A 172 -1.26 2.98 -9.45
N VAL A 173 -0.91 2.28 -10.53
CA VAL A 173 0.46 2.22 -11.03
C VAL A 173 0.84 3.56 -11.64
N ALA A 174 2.02 4.06 -11.27
CA ALA A 174 2.60 5.28 -11.86
C ALA A 174 4.11 5.12 -12.02
N ALA A 175 4.67 5.76 -13.03
CA ALA A 175 6.12 5.77 -13.27
C ALA A 175 6.89 6.51 -12.18
N SER A 176 6.27 7.51 -11.53
CA SER A 176 6.85 8.28 -10.44
C SER A 176 5.75 8.83 -9.53
N GLY A 177 6.08 9.11 -8.27
CA GLY A 177 5.14 9.62 -7.29
C GLY A 177 4.13 8.58 -6.82
N ALA A 178 3.02 9.06 -6.28
CA ALA A 178 1.93 8.25 -5.75
C ALA A 178 0.62 8.61 -6.46
N LYS A 179 0.13 7.71 -7.30
CA LYS A 179 -1.12 7.90 -8.03
C LYS A 179 -2.23 7.08 -7.40
N TYR A 180 -3.41 7.66 -7.31
CA TYR A 180 -4.62 7.05 -6.82
C TYR A 180 -5.74 7.29 -7.82
N GLU A 181 -6.52 6.26 -8.13
CA GLU A 181 -7.62 6.33 -9.10
C GLU A 181 -8.77 5.46 -8.62
N GLY A 182 -9.97 5.85 -8.99
CA GLY A 182 -11.14 5.07 -8.66
C GLY A 182 -12.43 5.72 -9.14
N ARG A 183 -13.52 5.01 -8.89
CA ARG A 183 -14.86 5.52 -9.13
C ARG A 183 -15.55 5.72 -7.78
N TRP A 184 -16.30 6.82 -7.70
CA TRP A 184 -17.13 7.12 -6.54
C TRP A 184 -18.49 7.58 -7.05
N ASN A 185 -19.55 6.91 -6.65
CA ASN A 185 -20.91 7.15 -7.17
C ASN A 185 -20.93 7.16 -8.72
N GLY A 186 -20.24 6.20 -9.35
CA GLY A 186 -20.16 6.08 -10.79
C GLY A 186 -19.25 7.08 -11.52
N GLN A 187 -18.70 8.08 -10.82
CA GLN A 187 -17.82 9.10 -11.38
C GLN A 187 -16.34 8.76 -11.17
N ALA A 188 -15.49 9.06 -12.15
CA ALA A 188 -14.07 8.79 -12.08
C ALA A 188 -13.30 9.94 -11.42
N PHE A 189 -12.37 9.60 -10.54
CA PHE A 189 -11.48 10.52 -9.83
C PHE A 189 -10.05 10.03 -9.94
N SER A 190 -9.10 10.96 -9.93
CA SER A 190 -7.67 10.65 -9.85
C SER A 190 -6.97 11.69 -8.98
N PHE A 191 -5.99 11.25 -8.18
CA PHE A 191 -5.09 12.11 -7.42
C PHE A 191 -3.66 11.60 -7.58
N TRP A 192 -2.79 12.43 -8.13
CA TRP A 192 -1.40 12.07 -8.40
C TRP A 192 -0.45 13.00 -7.68
N ALA A 193 0.10 12.56 -6.55
CA ALA A 193 1.05 13.29 -5.74
C ALA A 193 2.50 13.07 -6.21
N LYS A 194 3.27 14.16 -6.36
CA LYS A 194 4.69 14.20 -6.71
C LYS A 194 5.42 15.20 -5.81
N GLY A 195 5.99 14.73 -4.71
CA GLY A 195 6.56 15.61 -3.71
C GLY A 195 5.50 16.51 -3.11
N LYS A 196 5.70 17.84 -3.16
CA LYS A 196 4.74 18.84 -2.66
C LYS A 196 3.68 19.25 -3.69
N GLU A 197 3.75 18.73 -4.90
CA GLU A 197 2.80 19.00 -5.96
C GLU A 197 1.88 17.80 -6.18
N ALA A 198 0.68 18.05 -6.63
CA ALA A 198 -0.26 17.03 -7.03
C ALA A 198 -1.14 17.48 -8.19
N THR A 199 -1.66 16.52 -8.94
CA THR A 199 -2.70 16.74 -9.94
C THR A 199 -3.96 16.03 -9.45
N LEU A 200 -5.06 16.77 -9.36
CA LEU A 200 -6.38 16.24 -9.02
C LEU A 200 -7.26 16.28 -10.27
N THR A 201 -7.79 15.14 -10.68
CA THR A 201 -8.78 15.06 -11.77
C THR A 201 -10.16 14.85 -11.19
N LEU A 202 -11.06 15.78 -11.48
CA LEU A 202 -12.46 15.74 -11.05
C LEU A 202 -13.39 15.57 -12.25
N PRO A 203 -14.53 14.89 -12.09
CA PRO A 203 -15.54 14.78 -13.11
C PRO A 203 -15.98 16.17 -13.60
N GLY A 204 -15.93 16.37 -14.92
CA GLY A 204 -16.35 17.62 -15.57
C GLY A 204 -15.43 18.84 -15.38
N LYS A 205 -14.32 18.72 -14.63
CA LYS A 205 -13.36 19.83 -14.43
C LYS A 205 -11.98 19.57 -15.03
N GLY A 206 -11.67 18.31 -15.40
CA GLY A 206 -10.35 17.95 -15.89
C GLY A 206 -9.26 17.98 -14.79
N ASP A 207 -8.03 18.22 -15.22
CA ASP A 207 -6.84 18.20 -14.35
C ASP A 207 -6.63 19.54 -13.66
N LEU A 208 -6.61 19.52 -12.34
CA LEU A 208 -6.38 20.66 -11.48
C LEU A 208 -5.01 20.55 -10.81
N GLN A 209 -4.21 21.62 -10.89
CA GLN A 209 -2.92 21.66 -10.23
C GLN A 209 -3.09 21.99 -8.75
N CYS A 210 -2.46 21.17 -7.90
CA CYS A 210 -2.51 21.28 -6.47
C CYS A 210 -1.11 21.42 -5.88
N ARG A 211 -1.02 22.13 -4.76
CA ARG A 211 0.22 22.25 -3.99
C ARG A 211 -0.06 21.99 -2.50
N GLU A 212 0.80 21.18 -1.89
CA GLU A 212 0.79 20.94 -0.44
C GLU A 212 1.02 22.28 0.30
N ARG A 213 0.17 22.52 1.29
CA ARG A 213 0.33 23.64 2.22
C ARG A 213 1.13 23.17 3.43
N THR A 214 2.32 23.71 3.60
CA THR A 214 3.05 23.59 4.87
C THR A 214 2.34 24.47 5.90
N GLY A 215 1.83 23.86 6.97
CA GLY A 215 1.27 24.56 8.12
C GLY A 215 2.36 25.28 8.91
#